data_235c92c06b96b97898814c9ee47cd73f
#
_entry.id   235c92c06b96b97898814c9ee47cd73f
#
_cell.length_a   1.000
_cell.length_b   1.000
_cell.length_c   1.000
_cell.angle_alpha   90.00
_cell.angle_beta   90.00
_cell.angle_gamma   90.00
#
_symmetry.space_group_name_H-M   'P 1'
#
loop_
_entity.id
_entity.type
_entity.pdbx_description
1 polymer ?
#
loop_
_entity_poly.entity_id
_entity_poly.type
_entity_poly.pdbx_seq_one_letter_code
_entity_poly.pdbx_strand_id
1 'polypeptide(L)'
;MMNLHFKCHQRKGVVLTAAAVLASLAILGGCSMGTAADTRTTGTKPAQTVDVSNISDARNTPVVRAAKAVGPAVVGITNKAVARDWFNNPVQTEGVGSGVIFRSDGYIVTNNHVISGAKEIIVSLADGRSLKGKLIGQDEFTDLAVVKVDEDNLPTAVFGDSDGVVVGEPAIAIGNPMGLEFQGSVTVGVISALNRTLDVSDKRVKLLQTDAAISPG
;
A
#
# COMPACT_ATOMS: atom_id res chain seq x y z
N MET A 1 -15.18 -41.00 -0.41
CA MET A 1 -14.73 -41.77 -1.58
C MET A 1 -15.31 -41.10 -2.82
N MET A 2 -14.55 -40.32 -3.52
CA MET A 2 -14.76 -40.04 -4.96
C MET A 2 -13.47 -39.43 -5.50
N ASN A 3 -12.70 -40.29 -6.18
CA ASN A 3 -11.49 -39.93 -6.92
C ASN A 3 -11.87 -39.27 -8.24
N LEU A 4 -11.43 -38.05 -8.48
CA LEU A 4 -11.41 -37.48 -9.82
C LEU A 4 -9.96 -37.38 -10.31
N HIS A 5 -9.61 -38.32 -11.19
CA HIS A 5 -8.40 -38.28 -12.00
C HIS A 5 -8.55 -37.24 -13.12
N PHE A 6 -7.74 -36.23 -13.13
CA PHE A 6 -7.56 -35.37 -14.30
C PHE A 6 -6.35 -35.86 -15.11
N LYS A 7 -6.65 -36.43 -16.28
CA LYS A 7 -5.67 -36.84 -17.29
C LYS A 7 -5.11 -35.62 -18.00
N CYS A 8 -3.81 -35.44 -17.85
CA CYS A 8 -3.01 -34.49 -18.63
C CYS A 8 -2.81 -35.04 -20.06
N HIS A 9 -3.29 -34.32 -21.07
CA HIS A 9 -3.12 -34.67 -22.48
C HIS A 9 -1.94 -33.88 -23.02
N GLN A 10 -0.81 -34.58 -23.19
CA GLN A 10 0.35 -34.11 -23.96
C GLN A 10 0.01 -34.09 -25.45
N ARG A 11 0.16 -32.94 -26.12
CA ARG A 11 0.28 -32.87 -27.58
C ARG A 11 1.73 -32.52 -27.96
N LYS A 12 2.37 -33.50 -28.59
CA LYS A 12 3.64 -33.41 -29.28
C LYS A 12 3.45 -32.87 -30.70
N GLY A 13 4.48 -32.22 -31.19
CA GLY A 13 4.74 -32.00 -32.64
C GLY A 13 4.40 -30.57 -33.08
N VAL A 14 5.18 -29.86 -33.82
CA VAL A 14 5.99 -30.22 -34.99
C VAL A 14 7.07 -29.16 -35.15
N VAL A 15 8.29 -29.60 -35.34
CA VAL A 15 9.42 -28.80 -35.85
C VAL A 15 9.28 -28.73 -37.36
N LEU A 16 9.34 -27.53 -37.93
CA LEU A 16 9.64 -27.40 -39.36
C LEU A 16 10.60 -26.23 -39.59
N THR A 17 11.78 -26.62 -40.04
CA THR A 17 12.85 -25.82 -40.61
C THR A 17 12.48 -25.38 -42.03
N ALA A 18 12.81 -24.16 -42.43
CA ALA A 18 13.22 -23.88 -43.80
C ALA A 18 14.04 -22.59 -43.89
N ALA A 19 15.13 -22.75 -44.53
CA ALA A 19 16.23 -21.84 -44.77
C ALA A 19 16.01 -20.97 -46.03
N ALA A 20 16.75 -19.87 -46.02
CA ALA A 20 17.37 -19.15 -47.15
C ALA A 20 16.51 -18.64 -48.31
N VAL A 21 16.69 -17.36 -48.63
CA VAL A 21 17.23 -16.88 -49.91
C VAL A 21 17.73 -15.45 -49.77
N LEU A 22 18.99 -15.26 -50.10
CA LEU A 22 19.70 -14.03 -50.44
C LEU A 22 19.26 -13.56 -51.85
N ALA A 23 19.02 -12.28 -52.02
CA ALA A 23 19.27 -11.62 -53.31
C ALA A 23 19.42 -10.12 -53.11
N SER A 24 20.58 -9.65 -53.48
CA SER A 24 21.08 -8.30 -53.65
C SER A 24 20.28 -7.49 -54.68
N LEU A 25 20.11 -6.19 -54.47
CA LEU A 25 20.40 -5.21 -55.53
C LEU A 25 20.68 -3.83 -54.93
N ALA A 26 21.82 -3.29 -55.24
CA ALA A 26 22.23 -1.93 -54.97
C ALA A 26 21.68 -1.00 -56.06
N ILE A 27 21.10 0.15 -55.69
CA ILE A 27 21.05 1.33 -56.56
C ILE A 27 21.40 2.56 -55.73
N LEU A 28 22.43 3.25 -56.19
CA LEU A 28 22.92 4.52 -55.75
C LEU A 28 21.92 5.66 -56.01
N GLY A 29 21.79 6.58 -55.07
CA GLY A 29 21.10 7.84 -55.29
C GLY A 29 21.28 8.72 -54.06
N GLY A 30 22.14 9.70 -54.19
CA GLY A 30 22.73 10.50 -53.15
C GLY A 30 21.93 11.69 -52.61
N CYS A 31 22.59 12.36 -51.68
CA CYS A 31 22.39 13.71 -51.11
C CYS A 31 21.21 13.92 -50.18
N SER A 32 21.44 14.14 -48.93
CA SER A 32 21.71 15.44 -48.33
C SER A 32 21.71 15.33 -46.81
N MET A 33 22.72 15.92 -46.21
CA MET A 33 22.95 16.08 -44.79
C MET A 33 21.77 16.69 -44.06
N GLY A 34 21.41 16.10 -42.94
CA GLY A 34 20.49 16.64 -41.96
C GLY A 34 20.54 15.78 -40.72
N THR A 35 21.66 15.85 -39.98
CA THR A 35 21.78 15.24 -38.66
C THR A 35 20.95 16.02 -37.64
N ALA A 36 19.70 15.68 -37.46
CA ALA A 36 18.96 16.00 -36.24
C ALA A 36 18.89 14.72 -35.43
N ALA A 37 19.81 14.56 -34.51
CA ALA A 37 19.72 13.58 -33.44
C ALA A 37 18.56 13.99 -32.53
N ASP A 38 17.39 13.42 -32.79
CA ASP A 38 16.23 13.56 -31.91
C ASP A 38 16.48 12.66 -30.67
N THR A 39 17.26 13.19 -29.76
CA THR A 39 17.43 12.63 -28.42
C THR A 39 16.10 12.85 -27.70
N ARG A 40 15.14 11.93 -27.88
CA ARG A 40 13.98 11.83 -27.00
C ARG A 40 14.47 11.48 -25.60
N THR A 41 14.87 12.50 -24.88
CA THR A 41 14.95 12.43 -23.43
C THR A 41 13.52 12.22 -22.95
N THR A 42 13.21 10.99 -22.56
CA THR A 42 12.02 10.68 -21.77
C THR A 42 12.23 11.33 -20.40
N GLY A 43 12.06 12.63 -20.35
CA GLY A 43 11.98 13.37 -19.11
C GLY A 43 10.74 12.87 -18.38
N THR A 44 10.92 12.04 -17.40
CA THR A 44 9.91 11.77 -16.38
C THR A 44 9.58 13.11 -15.76
N LYS A 45 8.43 13.67 -16.14
CA LYS A 45 7.94 14.93 -15.58
C LYS A 45 7.80 14.69 -14.06
N PRO A 46 8.49 15.44 -13.21
CA PRO A 46 8.32 15.28 -11.77
C PRO A 46 6.84 15.44 -11.44
N ALA A 47 6.32 14.57 -10.57
CA ALA A 47 4.96 14.68 -10.07
C ALA A 47 4.75 16.10 -9.59
N GLN A 48 3.85 16.83 -10.24
CA GLN A 48 3.51 18.18 -9.81
C GLN A 48 2.83 18.04 -8.46
N THR A 49 3.50 18.46 -7.40
CA THR A 49 2.85 18.75 -6.12
C THR A 49 1.81 19.82 -6.40
N VAL A 50 0.54 19.42 -6.45
CA VAL A 50 -0.57 20.35 -6.57
C VAL A 50 -0.54 21.20 -5.32
N ASP A 51 -0.28 22.51 -5.46
CA ASP A 51 -0.42 23.45 -4.36
C ASP A 51 -1.88 23.47 -3.91
N VAL A 52 -2.13 22.79 -2.79
CA VAL A 52 -3.46 22.62 -2.21
C VAL A 52 -3.93 23.85 -1.45
N SER A 53 -3.15 24.94 -1.40
CA SER A 53 -3.51 26.19 -0.70
C SER A 53 -4.61 26.98 -1.45
N ASN A 54 -4.81 26.72 -2.74
CA ASN A 54 -5.76 27.43 -3.63
C ASN A 54 -6.79 26.53 -4.28
N ILE A 55 -7.40 25.61 -3.51
CA ILE A 55 -8.51 24.81 -4.03
C ILE A 55 -9.78 25.69 -4.04
N SER A 56 -10.50 25.72 -5.17
CA SER A 56 -11.82 26.37 -5.24
C SER A 56 -12.76 25.76 -4.20
N ASP A 57 -13.68 26.55 -3.66
CA ASP A 57 -14.64 26.13 -2.64
C ASP A 57 -15.43 24.86 -3.06
N ALA A 58 -15.73 24.74 -4.36
CA ALA A 58 -16.42 23.57 -4.91
C ALA A 58 -15.61 22.25 -4.74
N ARG A 59 -14.27 22.33 -4.68
CA ARG A 59 -13.37 21.18 -4.47
C ARG A 59 -13.03 20.95 -3.01
N ASN A 60 -13.27 21.91 -2.13
CA ASN A 60 -12.96 21.84 -0.70
C ASN A 60 -14.06 21.11 0.08
N THR A 61 -14.34 19.88 -0.32
CA THR A 61 -15.35 19.02 0.31
C THR A 61 -14.95 18.59 1.73
N PRO A 62 -15.89 18.12 2.57
CA PRO A 62 -15.58 17.54 3.88
C PRO A 62 -14.51 16.43 3.81
N VAL A 63 -14.58 15.59 2.77
CA VAL A 63 -13.60 14.51 2.53
C VAL A 63 -12.21 15.07 2.30
N VAL A 64 -12.07 16.09 1.44
CA VAL A 64 -10.79 16.74 1.17
C VAL A 64 -10.22 17.38 2.43
N ARG A 65 -11.07 18.03 3.24
CA ARG A 65 -10.63 18.61 4.51
C ARG A 65 -10.14 17.55 5.50
N ALA A 66 -10.87 16.45 5.65
CA ALA A 66 -10.48 15.35 6.52
C ALA A 66 -9.17 14.69 6.05
N ALA A 67 -9.04 14.40 4.75
CA ALA A 67 -7.82 13.85 4.17
C ALA A 67 -6.59 14.75 4.40
N LYS A 68 -6.75 16.08 4.24
CA LYS A 68 -5.68 17.03 4.52
C LYS A 68 -5.31 17.11 5.99
N ALA A 69 -6.28 17.04 6.89
CA ALA A 69 -6.06 17.17 8.32
C ALA A 69 -5.40 15.91 8.91
N VAL A 70 -5.82 14.73 8.47
CA VAL A 70 -5.40 13.44 9.05
C VAL A 70 -4.30 12.75 8.23
N GLY A 71 -4.30 12.94 6.91
CA GLY A 71 -3.35 12.28 5.99
C GLY A 71 -1.88 12.39 6.43
N PRO A 72 -1.37 13.55 6.89
CA PRO A 72 0.00 13.66 7.37
C PRO A 72 0.35 12.77 8.57
N ALA A 73 -0.65 12.36 9.36
CA ALA A 73 -0.46 11.43 10.49
C ALA A 73 -0.53 9.96 10.09
N VAL A 74 -0.94 9.65 8.84
CA VAL A 74 -0.97 8.28 8.33
C VAL A 74 0.38 7.91 7.72
N VAL A 75 0.95 6.80 8.16
CA VAL A 75 2.28 6.34 7.78
C VAL A 75 2.22 4.96 7.13
N GLY A 76 3.19 4.68 6.27
CA GLY A 76 3.45 3.33 5.79
C GLY A 76 4.31 2.57 6.79
N ILE A 77 4.04 1.29 6.96
CA ILE A 77 4.86 0.39 7.78
C ILE A 77 5.34 -0.75 6.90
N THR A 78 6.66 -0.89 6.79
CA THR A 78 7.29 -2.03 6.14
C THR A 78 7.87 -2.95 7.19
N ASN A 79 7.41 -4.19 7.19
CA ASN A 79 7.90 -5.27 8.02
C ASN A 79 8.93 -6.07 7.21
N LYS A 80 10.19 -6.07 7.65
CA LYS A 80 11.21 -6.93 7.09
C LYS A 80 11.38 -8.16 7.97
N ALA A 81 11.02 -9.31 7.43
CA ALA A 81 11.13 -10.61 8.09
C ALA A 81 12.03 -11.56 7.31
N VAL A 82 12.40 -12.68 7.91
CA VAL A 82 13.13 -13.76 7.25
C VAL A 82 12.26 -15.01 7.32
N ALA A 83 11.76 -15.42 6.17
CA ALA A 83 11.11 -16.71 5.99
C ALA A 83 12.14 -17.78 5.59
N ARG A 84 11.72 -19.04 5.55
CA ARG A 84 12.52 -20.12 4.99
C ARG A 84 11.83 -20.67 3.75
N ASP A 85 12.61 -20.86 2.68
CA ASP A 85 12.11 -21.49 1.47
C ASP A 85 11.91 -23.01 1.65
N TRP A 86 11.44 -23.67 0.60
CA TRP A 86 11.26 -25.13 0.59
C TRP A 86 12.53 -25.91 0.90
N PHE A 87 13.69 -25.34 0.62
CA PHE A 87 15.01 -25.95 0.87
C PHE A 87 15.61 -25.51 2.21
N ASN A 88 14.80 -24.87 3.08
CA ASN A 88 15.22 -24.36 4.40
C ASN A 88 16.24 -23.21 4.34
N ASN A 89 16.42 -22.55 3.19
CA ASN A 89 17.27 -21.37 3.06
C ASN A 89 16.55 -20.13 3.58
N PRO A 90 17.24 -19.19 4.24
CA PRO A 90 16.64 -17.93 4.67
C PRO A 90 16.34 -17.04 3.46
N VAL A 91 15.09 -16.62 3.33
CA VAL A 91 14.63 -15.67 2.32
C VAL A 91 14.08 -14.43 3.02
N GLN A 92 14.50 -13.26 2.60
CA GLN A 92 13.92 -12.02 3.09
C GLN A 92 12.51 -11.86 2.52
N THR A 93 11.58 -11.54 3.39
CA THR A 93 10.19 -11.22 3.03
C THR A 93 9.86 -9.84 3.55
N GLU A 94 9.06 -9.10 2.80
CA GLU A 94 8.57 -7.79 3.19
C GLU A 94 7.04 -7.81 3.18
N GLY A 95 6.46 -7.35 4.28
CA GLY A 95 5.04 -7.04 4.39
C GLY A 95 4.86 -5.54 4.50
N VAL A 96 3.77 -5.03 3.98
CA VAL A 96 3.47 -3.59 4.03
C VAL A 96 2.09 -3.38 4.64
N GLY A 97 1.94 -2.33 5.41
CA GLY A 97 0.66 -1.94 5.99
C GLY A 97 0.65 -0.45 6.36
N SER A 98 -0.38 -0.05 7.06
CA SER A 98 -0.56 1.33 7.49
C SER A 98 -0.46 1.46 9.00
N GLY A 99 -0.06 2.66 9.45
CA GLY A 99 -0.10 3.05 10.86
C GLY A 99 -0.57 4.49 11.00
N VAL A 100 -0.95 4.86 12.20
CA VAL A 100 -1.42 6.21 12.53
C VAL A 100 -0.63 6.76 13.71
N ILE A 101 0.00 7.92 13.52
CA ILE A 101 0.69 8.64 14.59
C ILE A 101 -0.36 9.27 15.51
N PHE A 102 -0.37 8.90 16.78
CA PHE A 102 -1.30 9.43 17.77
C PHE A 102 -0.64 10.30 18.85
N ARG A 103 0.71 10.33 18.87
CA ARG A 103 1.49 11.22 19.74
C ARG A 103 2.63 11.84 18.94
N SER A 104 2.85 13.13 19.16
CA SER A 104 3.85 13.92 18.41
C SER A 104 5.31 13.51 18.68
N ASP A 105 5.55 12.77 19.74
CA ASP A 105 6.85 12.17 20.07
C ASP A 105 7.06 10.79 19.39
N GLY A 106 6.24 10.41 18.40
CA GLY A 106 6.48 9.28 17.51
C GLY A 106 5.83 7.95 17.89
N TYR A 107 4.77 7.95 18.72
CA TYR A 107 3.99 6.75 18.94
C TYR A 107 2.95 6.56 17.84
N ILE A 108 2.91 5.34 17.30
CA ILE A 108 2.13 4.94 16.13
C ILE A 108 1.32 3.70 16.49
N VAL A 109 0.03 3.72 16.23
CA VAL A 109 -0.82 2.53 16.29
C VAL A 109 -0.90 1.89 14.91
N THR A 110 -0.84 0.56 14.88
CA THR A 110 -0.98 -0.28 13.69
C THR A 110 -1.60 -1.62 14.04
N ASN A 111 -1.84 -2.47 13.06
CA ASN A 111 -2.30 -3.83 13.31
C ASN A 111 -1.12 -4.76 13.68
N ASN A 112 -1.39 -5.72 14.55
CA ASN A 112 -0.40 -6.69 14.97
C ASN A 112 0.10 -7.55 13.80
N HIS A 113 -0.80 -7.99 12.90
CA HIS A 113 -0.41 -8.78 11.74
C HIS A 113 0.57 -8.05 10.81
N VAL A 114 0.52 -6.70 10.76
CA VAL A 114 1.46 -5.88 9.95
C VAL A 114 2.89 -6.01 10.45
N ILE A 115 3.09 -6.13 11.76
CA ILE A 115 4.43 -6.16 12.36
C ILE A 115 4.86 -7.54 12.88
N SER A 116 3.98 -8.52 12.79
CA SER A 116 4.24 -9.86 13.31
C SER A 116 5.45 -10.50 12.62
N GLY A 117 6.35 -11.08 13.41
CA GLY A 117 7.57 -11.71 12.91
C GLY A 117 8.64 -10.76 12.35
N ALA A 118 8.44 -9.44 12.46
CA ALA A 118 9.39 -8.45 11.97
C ALA A 118 10.75 -8.57 12.69
N LYS A 119 11.82 -8.62 11.90
CA LYS A 119 13.20 -8.39 12.38
C LYS A 119 13.56 -6.91 12.35
N GLU A 120 13.00 -6.19 11.41
CA GLU A 120 13.14 -4.74 11.29
C GLU A 120 11.80 -4.14 10.85
N ILE A 121 11.42 -3.04 11.50
CA ILE A 121 10.23 -2.26 11.16
C ILE A 121 10.72 -0.92 10.61
N ILE A 122 10.28 -0.56 9.40
CA ILE A 122 10.53 0.73 8.79
C ILE A 122 9.20 1.48 8.70
N VAL A 123 9.22 2.71 9.17
CA VAL A 123 8.07 3.63 9.12
C VAL A 123 8.36 4.70 8.10
N SER A 124 7.50 4.82 7.10
CA SER A 124 7.58 5.83 6.04
C SER A 124 6.56 6.93 6.31
N LEU A 125 7.07 8.12 6.57
CA LEU A 125 6.25 9.30 6.88
C LEU A 125 5.65 9.92 5.60
N ALA A 126 4.61 10.72 5.76
CA ALA A 126 3.94 11.42 4.65
C ALA A 126 4.85 12.41 3.91
N ASP A 127 5.90 12.91 4.55
CA ASP A 127 6.91 13.80 3.97
C ASP A 127 8.04 13.07 3.21
N GLY A 128 7.96 11.74 3.12
CA GLY A 128 8.92 10.89 2.41
C GLY A 128 10.10 10.40 3.26
N ARG A 129 10.23 10.82 4.51
CA ARG A 129 11.25 10.28 5.43
C ARG A 129 10.92 8.85 5.83
N SER A 130 11.96 8.03 5.98
CA SER A 130 11.85 6.66 6.49
C SER A 130 12.64 6.52 7.79
N LEU A 131 11.98 6.05 8.83
CA LEU A 131 12.52 5.93 10.18
C LEU A 131 12.46 4.48 10.65
N LYS A 132 13.39 4.08 11.53
CA LYS A 132 13.32 2.78 12.19
C LYS A 132 12.27 2.81 13.27
N GLY A 133 11.36 1.82 13.22
CA GLY A 133 10.34 1.61 14.23
C GLY A 133 10.80 0.60 15.30
N LYS A 134 10.45 0.85 16.54
CA LYS A 134 10.63 -0.06 17.67
C LYS A 134 9.27 -0.52 18.17
N LEU A 135 9.04 -1.81 18.23
CA LEU A 135 7.82 -2.38 18.84
C LEU A 135 7.81 -2.05 20.35
N ILE A 136 6.73 -1.44 20.80
CA ILE A 136 6.50 -1.10 22.21
C ILE A 136 5.60 -2.12 22.90
N GLY A 137 4.54 -2.55 22.18
CA GLY A 137 3.60 -3.55 22.66
C GLY A 137 2.70 -4.01 21.55
N GLN A 138 2.14 -5.20 21.73
CA GLN A 138 1.20 -5.79 20.77
C GLN A 138 0.16 -6.62 21.51
N ASP A 139 -1.00 -6.75 20.91
CA ASP A 139 -2.08 -7.65 21.33
C ASP A 139 -2.60 -8.40 20.10
N GLU A 140 -2.28 -9.69 20.03
CA GLU A 140 -2.73 -10.56 18.94
C GLU A 140 -4.24 -10.74 18.92
N PHE A 141 -4.88 -10.60 20.08
CA PHE A 141 -6.32 -10.81 20.18
C PHE A 141 -7.11 -9.67 19.52
N THR A 142 -6.74 -8.40 19.80
CA THR A 142 -7.36 -7.22 19.17
C THR A 142 -6.75 -6.88 17.83
N ASP A 143 -5.69 -7.59 17.43
CA ASP A 143 -4.86 -7.27 16.25
C ASP A 143 -4.31 -5.84 16.29
N LEU A 144 -3.93 -5.36 17.46
CA LEU A 144 -3.34 -4.03 17.65
C LEU A 144 -1.87 -4.12 18.07
N ALA A 145 -1.09 -3.15 17.59
CA ALA A 145 0.29 -2.96 18.01
C ALA A 145 0.64 -1.48 18.10
N VAL A 146 1.61 -1.18 18.95
CA VAL A 146 2.19 0.17 19.09
C VAL A 146 3.66 0.12 18.72
N VAL A 147 4.03 0.97 17.76
CA VAL A 147 5.40 1.17 17.28
C VAL A 147 5.84 2.58 17.66
N LYS A 148 7.10 2.74 18.06
CA LYS A 148 7.73 4.03 18.37
C LYS A 148 8.83 4.33 17.35
N VAL A 149 8.84 5.53 16.80
CA VAL A 149 9.96 6.08 16.06
C VAL A 149 10.65 7.17 16.89
N ASP A 150 11.94 7.33 16.72
CA ASP A 150 12.74 8.30 17.48
C ASP A 150 12.76 9.64 16.73
N GLU A 151 11.61 10.32 16.79
CA GLU A 151 11.36 11.60 16.14
C GLU A 151 10.31 12.38 16.93
N ASP A 152 10.45 13.71 16.96
CA ASP A 152 9.57 14.63 17.67
C ASP A 152 8.80 15.55 16.68
N ASN A 153 7.80 16.26 17.19
CA ASN A 153 6.98 17.22 16.45
C ASN A 153 6.28 16.63 15.22
N LEU A 154 5.95 15.34 15.27
CA LEU A 154 5.21 14.67 14.22
C LEU A 154 3.74 15.09 14.21
N PRO A 155 3.11 15.15 13.01
CA PRO A 155 1.66 15.34 12.90
C PRO A 155 0.93 14.15 13.53
N THR A 156 -0.20 14.42 14.22
CA THR A 156 -0.96 13.41 14.93
C THR A 156 -2.41 13.39 14.51
N ALA A 157 -3.02 12.20 14.55
CA ALA A 157 -4.46 12.04 14.52
C ALA A 157 -5.03 11.99 15.95
N VAL A 158 -6.23 12.49 16.11
CA VAL A 158 -6.97 12.47 17.39
C VAL A 158 -7.93 11.29 17.37
N PHE A 159 -7.97 10.51 18.45
CA PHE A 159 -8.96 9.46 18.61
C PHE A 159 -10.36 10.06 18.84
N GLY A 160 -11.34 9.53 18.11
CA GLY A 160 -12.75 9.85 18.31
C GLY A 160 -13.42 8.91 19.32
N ASP A 161 -14.68 9.21 19.62
CA ASP A 161 -15.55 8.37 20.43
C ASP A 161 -16.39 7.48 19.51
N SER A 162 -16.09 6.19 19.49
CA SER A 162 -16.82 5.22 18.66
C SER A 162 -18.21 4.89 19.17
N ASP A 163 -18.51 5.19 20.44
CA ASP A 163 -19.85 4.96 21.00
C ASP A 163 -20.88 6.00 20.51
N GLY A 164 -20.40 7.18 20.08
CA GLY A 164 -21.23 8.24 19.51
C GLY A 164 -21.53 8.08 18.01
N VAL A 165 -20.95 7.11 17.33
CA VAL A 165 -21.10 6.93 15.88
C VAL A 165 -22.48 6.39 15.51
N VAL A 166 -23.06 6.89 14.40
CA VAL A 166 -24.39 6.51 13.91
C VAL A 166 -24.29 5.83 12.53
N VAL A 167 -25.14 4.83 12.30
CA VAL A 167 -25.25 4.17 10.98
C VAL A 167 -25.68 5.19 9.93
N GLY A 168 -24.98 5.19 8.79
CA GLY A 168 -25.18 6.14 7.69
C GLY A 168 -24.24 7.35 7.74
N GLU A 169 -23.49 7.55 8.82
CA GLU A 169 -22.46 8.61 8.84
C GLU A 169 -21.36 8.34 7.79
N PRO A 170 -20.79 9.39 7.17
CA PRO A 170 -19.67 9.24 6.26
C PRO A 170 -18.48 8.62 6.96
N ALA A 171 -17.90 7.57 6.35
CA ALA A 171 -16.66 6.94 6.75
C ALA A 171 -15.58 7.23 5.71
N ILE A 172 -14.41 7.68 6.15
CA ILE A 172 -13.27 7.96 5.29
C ILE A 172 -12.12 7.06 5.74
N ALA A 173 -11.69 6.14 4.88
CA ALA A 173 -10.51 5.35 5.14
C ALA A 173 -9.29 5.98 4.45
N ILE A 174 -8.18 6.10 5.19
CA ILE A 174 -6.92 6.64 4.73
C ILE A 174 -5.83 5.63 5.07
N GLY A 175 -5.02 5.22 4.08
CA GLY A 175 -3.99 4.22 4.31
C GLY A 175 -2.94 4.16 3.20
N ASN A 176 -2.03 3.19 3.35
CA ASN A 176 -0.98 2.85 2.40
C ASN A 176 -1.14 1.40 1.95
N PRO A 177 -2.12 1.08 1.10
CA PRO A 177 -2.56 -0.29 0.88
C PRO A 177 -1.54 -1.20 0.18
N MET A 178 -0.55 -0.73 -0.51
CA MET A 178 0.40 -1.59 -1.25
C MET A 178 1.83 -1.00 -1.30
N GLY A 179 2.24 -0.29 -0.27
CA GLY A 179 3.57 0.31 -0.18
C GLY A 179 3.60 1.82 -0.47
N LEU A 180 4.80 2.36 -0.56
CA LEU A 180 5.04 3.81 -0.69
C LEU A 180 4.41 4.42 -1.94
N GLU A 181 4.19 3.63 -3.00
CA GLU A 181 3.59 4.07 -4.27
C GLU A 181 2.11 4.46 -4.12
N PHE A 182 1.43 3.93 -3.11
CA PHE A 182 0.01 4.19 -2.82
C PHE A 182 -0.19 4.97 -1.52
N GLN A 183 0.84 5.65 -1.06
CA GLN A 183 0.79 6.44 0.15
C GLN A 183 -0.32 7.49 0.11
N GLY A 184 -1.12 7.52 1.18
CA GLY A 184 -2.22 8.47 1.32
C GLY A 184 -3.45 8.16 0.47
N SER A 185 -3.66 6.88 0.08
CA SER A 185 -4.91 6.47 -0.57
C SER A 185 -6.12 6.78 0.31
N VAL A 186 -7.13 7.41 -0.27
CA VAL A 186 -8.37 7.81 0.42
C VAL A 186 -9.56 7.14 -0.24
N THR A 187 -10.35 6.43 0.54
CA THR A 187 -11.63 5.88 0.11
C THR A 187 -12.76 6.39 0.99
N VAL A 188 -13.98 6.41 0.47
CA VAL A 188 -15.14 6.95 1.15
C VAL A 188 -16.29 5.96 1.08
N GLY A 189 -16.96 5.81 2.17
CA GLY A 189 -18.19 5.04 2.33
C GLY A 189 -19.02 5.60 3.47
N VAL A 190 -19.81 4.74 4.09
CA VAL A 190 -20.62 5.05 5.27
C VAL A 190 -20.38 4.00 6.36
N ILE A 191 -20.73 4.34 7.57
CA ILE A 191 -20.89 3.36 8.64
C ILE A 191 -22.10 2.50 8.33
N SER A 192 -21.87 1.26 7.93
CA SER A 192 -22.92 0.33 7.49
C SER A 192 -23.59 -0.40 8.66
N ALA A 193 -22.86 -0.62 9.74
CA ALA A 193 -23.41 -1.22 10.97
C ALA A 193 -22.52 -0.93 12.19
N LEU A 194 -23.15 -0.99 13.36
CA LEU A 194 -22.50 -0.90 14.66
C LEU A 194 -22.51 -2.24 15.37
N ASN A 195 -21.62 -2.40 16.35
CA ASN A 195 -21.59 -3.55 17.27
C ASN A 195 -21.59 -4.91 16.56
N ARG A 196 -20.91 -5.01 15.39
CA ARG A 196 -20.67 -6.31 14.77
C ARG A 196 -19.74 -7.11 15.66
N THR A 197 -20.22 -8.26 16.10
CA THR A 197 -19.45 -9.15 16.98
C THR A 197 -18.74 -10.19 16.14
N LEU A 198 -17.43 -10.29 16.31
CA LEU A 198 -16.64 -11.42 15.83
C LEU A 198 -16.20 -12.24 17.03
N ASP A 199 -16.44 -13.55 16.95
CA ASP A 199 -15.94 -14.51 17.94
C ASP A 199 -14.52 -14.91 17.51
N VAL A 200 -13.53 -14.48 18.28
CA VAL A 200 -12.11 -14.82 18.07
C VAL A 200 -11.62 -15.55 19.31
N SER A 201 -11.31 -16.85 19.17
CA SER A 201 -10.73 -17.68 20.25
C SER A 201 -11.41 -17.48 21.62
N ASP A 202 -12.72 -17.75 21.71
CA ASP A 202 -13.55 -17.64 22.93
C ASP A 202 -13.80 -16.23 23.48
N LYS A 203 -13.37 -15.21 22.78
CA LYS A 203 -13.62 -13.81 23.13
C LYS A 203 -14.41 -13.10 22.04
N ARG A 204 -15.12 -12.04 22.43
CA ARG A 204 -15.96 -11.24 21.54
C ARG A 204 -15.36 -9.85 21.35
N VAL A 205 -15.08 -9.50 20.09
CA VAL A 205 -14.67 -8.15 19.71
C VAL A 205 -15.85 -7.46 19.05
N LYS A 206 -16.16 -6.24 19.50
CA LYS A 206 -17.15 -5.38 18.85
C LYS A 206 -16.47 -4.50 17.82
N LEU A 207 -17.00 -4.48 16.61
CA LEU A 207 -16.46 -3.75 15.48
C LEU A 207 -17.51 -2.84 14.86
N LEU A 208 -17.03 -1.76 14.23
CA LEU A 208 -17.79 -0.94 13.29
C LEU A 208 -17.63 -1.54 11.89
N GLN A 209 -18.71 -1.56 11.12
CA GLN A 209 -18.69 -1.98 9.72
C GLN A 209 -18.81 -0.76 8.81
N THR A 210 -18.00 -0.70 7.77
CA THR A 210 -18.09 0.30 6.70
C THR A 210 -18.06 -0.38 5.33
N ASP A 211 -18.59 0.29 4.32
CA ASP A 211 -18.47 -0.08 2.90
C ASP A 211 -17.40 0.73 2.17
N ALA A 212 -16.68 1.60 2.88
CA ALA A 212 -15.46 2.21 2.33
C ALA A 212 -14.50 1.11 1.89
N ALA A 213 -13.96 1.21 0.68
CA ALA A 213 -13.05 0.20 0.15
C ALA A 213 -11.77 0.14 0.99
N ILE A 214 -11.46 -1.04 1.53
CA ILE A 214 -10.24 -1.33 2.29
C ILE A 214 -9.57 -2.51 1.63
N SER A 215 -8.32 -2.33 1.19
CA SER A 215 -7.50 -3.41 0.66
C SER A 215 -6.67 -4.01 1.78
N PRO A 216 -6.57 -5.35 1.87
CA PRO A 216 -5.58 -5.98 2.73
C PRO A 216 -4.17 -5.58 2.27
N GLY A 217 -3.26 -5.37 3.20
CA GLY A 217 -1.85 -5.05 2.94
C GLY A 217 -1.08 -6.26 2.42
#